data_e72df07bfe5984dd9698e2b0c74e9d62
#
_entry.id   e72df07bfe5984dd9698e2b0c74e9d62
#
_cell.length_a   1.000
_cell.length_b   1.000
_cell.length_c   1.000
_cell.angle_alpha   90.00
_cell.angle_beta   90.00
_cell.angle_gamma   90.00
#
_symmetry.space_group_name_H-M   'P 1'
#
loop_
_entity.id
_entity.type
_entity.pdbx_description
1 polymer ?
#
loop_
_entity_poly.entity_id
_entity_poly.type
_entity_poly.pdbx_seq_one_letter_code
_entity_poly.pdbx_strand_id
1 'polypeptide(L)'
;MEEKKNNPEREVDEALPVQELPADIPAEVRQKLAEDLNEQATEDLRQDVREAEKEEANDEEVKANPEMLTKSRLLKLLIKKQYVKLREVTEEEQPADLAELLEELDENNRLVVFRLLKKDVATEAFAYMSDEARDDLVNAFSDVELVSAIEEMSLDDAADLLEDMPAGVVKRVLEKSSR
;
A
#
# COMPACT_ATOMS: atom_id res chain seq x y z
N MET A 1 35.44 9.86 34.90
CA MET A 1 35.11 9.95 33.44
C MET A 1 34.32 8.70 33.09
N GLU A 2 33.00 8.78 33.14
CA GLU A 2 32.10 7.67 32.76
C GLU A 2 31.70 7.86 31.31
N GLU A 3 32.14 6.95 30.46
CA GLU A 3 31.71 6.86 29.07
C GLU A 3 30.23 6.42 29.04
N LYS A 4 29.36 7.34 28.62
CA LYS A 4 27.98 7.02 28.25
C LYS A 4 28.02 6.19 26.97
N LYS A 5 27.84 4.87 27.10
CA LYS A 5 27.50 4.00 25.97
C LYS A 5 26.18 4.47 25.38
N ASN A 6 26.28 5.02 24.19
CA ASN A 6 25.14 5.34 23.34
C ASN A 6 24.52 4.00 22.89
N ASN A 7 23.34 3.66 23.40
CA ASN A 7 22.63 2.45 23.03
C ASN A 7 21.66 2.81 21.89
N PRO A 8 21.85 2.30 20.66
CA PRO A 8 20.99 2.61 19.51
C PRO A 8 19.59 2.01 19.58
N GLU A 9 19.27 1.25 20.63
CA GLU A 9 17.95 0.57 20.75
C GLU A 9 16.84 1.43 21.38
N ARG A 10 17.04 2.73 21.61
CA ARG A 10 16.08 3.61 22.30
C ARG A 10 15.21 4.49 21.44
N GLU A 11 15.27 4.39 20.11
CA GLU A 11 14.46 5.27 19.21
C GLU A 11 13.17 4.63 18.69
N VAL A 12 12.74 3.47 19.20
CA VAL A 12 11.54 2.79 18.67
C VAL A 12 10.28 3.01 19.49
N ASP A 13 10.34 3.76 20.60
CA ASP A 13 9.22 3.81 21.56
C ASP A 13 8.77 5.23 21.92
N GLU A 14 8.63 6.10 20.92
CA GLU A 14 7.75 7.25 21.08
C GLU A 14 6.42 6.88 20.42
N ALA A 15 5.48 6.43 21.26
CA ALA A 15 4.14 6.03 20.84
C ALA A 15 3.41 7.21 20.22
N LEU A 16 3.62 7.39 18.91
CA LEU A 16 2.79 8.27 18.11
C LEU A 16 1.35 7.74 18.16
N PRO A 17 0.36 8.62 18.30
CA PRO A 17 -1.03 8.19 18.38
C PRO A 17 -1.37 7.30 17.18
N VAL A 18 -1.92 6.13 17.45
CA VAL A 18 -2.46 5.24 16.43
C VAL A 18 -3.47 6.03 15.62
N GLN A 19 -3.18 6.27 14.34
CA GLN A 19 -4.10 6.99 13.46
C GLN A 19 -5.25 6.05 13.08
N GLU A 20 -6.46 6.58 13.09
CA GLU A 20 -7.60 5.87 12.56
C GLU A 20 -7.47 5.73 11.03
N LEU A 21 -8.05 4.66 10.48
CA LEU A 21 -8.10 4.48 9.03
C LEU A 21 -8.86 5.66 8.40
N PRO A 22 -8.39 6.17 7.24
CA PRO A 22 -8.99 7.31 6.56
C PRO A 22 -10.49 7.12 6.33
N ALA A 23 -11.28 8.18 6.56
CA ALA A 23 -12.73 8.11 6.53
C ALA A 23 -13.33 7.94 5.12
N ASP A 24 -12.57 8.31 4.10
CA ASP A 24 -12.90 8.15 2.68
C ASP A 24 -12.76 6.70 2.18
N ILE A 25 -12.13 5.82 2.95
CA ILE A 25 -12.10 4.37 2.65
C ILE A 25 -13.48 3.77 2.98
N PRO A 26 -14.10 3.03 2.05
CA PRO A 26 -15.36 2.33 2.28
C PRO A 26 -15.34 1.44 3.51
N ALA A 27 -16.49 1.30 4.19
CA ALA A 27 -16.58 0.58 5.46
C ALA A 27 -16.11 -0.88 5.37
N GLU A 28 -16.45 -1.56 4.28
CA GLU A 28 -16.05 -2.93 3.99
C GLU A 28 -14.52 -3.05 3.87
N VAL A 29 -13.89 -2.11 3.16
CA VAL A 29 -12.43 -2.06 3.00
C VAL A 29 -11.74 -1.75 4.32
N ARG A 30 -12.30 -0.84 5.14
CA ARG A 30 -11.77 -0.55 6.48
C ARG A 30 -11.82 -1.76 7.41
N GLN A 31 -12.91 -2.52 7.35
CA GLN A 31 -13.01 -3.77 8.12
C GLN A 31 -11.93 -4.76 7.69
N LYS A 32 -11.76 -4.95 6.39
CA LYS A 32 -10.75 -5.84 5.83
C LYS A 32 -9.32 -5.41 6.21
N LEU A 33 -9.02 -4.11 6.08
CA LEU A 33 -7.74 -3.56 6.51
C LEU A 33 -7.48 -3.77 8.02
N ALA A 34 -8.50 -3.67 8.86
CA ALA A 34 -8.35 -3.93 10.29
C ALA A 34 -8.06 -5.41 10.59
N GLU A 35 -8.60 -6.32 9.79
CA GLU A 35 -8.28 -7.76 9.86
C GLU A 35 -6.84 -8.03 9.37
N ASP A 36 -6.44 -7.44 8.23
CA ASP A 36 -5.12 -7.63 7.63
C ASP A 36 -3.99 -6.97 8.46
N LEU A 37 -4.30 -5.91 9.22
CA LEU A 37 -3.36 -5.21 10.12
C LEU A 37 -3.47 -5.66 11.58
N ASN A 38 -3.86 -6.89 11.82
CA ASN A 38 -3.92 -7.48 13.15
C ASN A 38 -2.53 -7.67 13.78
N GLU A 39 -2.48 -8.15 15.03
CA GLU A 39 -1.24 -8.26 15.79
C GLU A 39 -0.23 -9.24 15.16
N GLN A 40 -0.71 -10.34 14.55
CA GLN A 40 0.13 -11.32 13.87
C GLN A 40 0.74 -10.73 12.60
N ALA A 41 -0.07 -10.08 11.76
CA ALA A 41 0.40 -9.41 10.56
C ALA A 41 1.43 -8.30 10.88
N THR A 42 1.30 -7.64 12.03
CA THR A 42 2.28 -6.64 12.48
C THR A 42 3.65 -7.24 12.78
N GLU A 43 3.72 -8.47 13.28
CA GLU A 43 5.02 -9.14 13.53
C GLU A 43 5.66 -9.59 12.22
N ASP A 44 4.88 -10.12 11.27
CA ASP A 44 5.35 -10.46 9.93
C ASP A 44 5.87 -9.21 9.21
N LEU A 45 5.13 -8.10 9.26
CA LEU A 45 5.57 -6.80 8.74
C LEU A 45 6.90 -6.31 9.33
N ARG A 46 7.15 -6.55 10.63
CA ARG A 46 8.44 -6.19 11.25
C ARG A 46 9.61 -6.99 10.69
N GLN A 47 9.36 -8.24 10.33
CA GLN A 47 10.36 -9.06 9.65
C GLN A 47 10.64 -8.51 8.25
N ASP A 48 9.60 -8.22 7.48
CA ASP A 48 9.71 -7.66 6.12
C ASP A 48 10.49 -6.33 6.12
N VAL A 49 10.23 -5.46 7.11
CA VAL A 49 11.02 -4.22 7.28
C VAL A 49 12.50 -4.51 7.47
N ARG A 50 12.85 -5.47 8.34
CA ARG A 50 14.26 -5.80 8.60
C ARG A 50 14.96 -6.36 7.37
N GLU A 51 14.24 -7.10 6.55
CA GLU A 51 14.75 -7.65 5.29
C GLU A 51 14.94 -6.54 4.26
N ALA A 52 13.95 -5.68 4.06
CA ALA A 52 14.03 -4.52 3.19
C ALA A 52 15.17 -3.55 3.59
N GLU A 53 15.33 -3.26 4.88
CA GLU A 53 16.43 -2.42 5.38
C GLU A 53 17.81 -3.00 5.06
N LYS A 54 17.95 -4.33 5.06
CA LYS A 54 19.22 -4.97 4.69
C LYS A 54 19.50 -4.89 3.19
N GLU A 55 18.47 -5.03 2.37
CA GLU A 55 18.57 -4.88 0.92
C GLU A 55 18.94 -3.45 0.55
N GLU A 56 18.26 -2.47 1.14
CA GLU A 56 18.47 -1.03 0.90
C GLU A 56 19.79 -0.48 1.52
N ALA A 57 20.37 -1.17 2.50
CA ALA A 57 21.57 -0.69 3.22
C ALA A 57 22.79 -0.44 2.32
N ASN A 58 22.86 -1.04 1.16
CA ASN A 58 23.94 -0.88 0.20
C ASN A 58 23.56 -0.04 -1.02
N ASP A 59 22.29 0.39 -1.12
CA ASP A 59 21.81 1.20 -2.22
C ASP A 59 22.37 2.63 -2.15
N GLU A 60 23.05 3.06 -3.20
CA GLU A 60 23.68 4.39 -3.27
C GLU A 60 22.64 5.50 -3.45
N GLU A 61 21.50 5.25 -4.10
CA GLU A 61 20.42 6.22 -4.26
C GLU A 61 19.71 6.47 -2.94
N VAL A 62 19.40 5.41 -2.19
CA VAL A 62 18.80 5.52 -0.85
C VAL A 62 19.71 6.28 0.10
N LYS A 63 21.02 6.02 0.05
CA LYS A 63 22.01 6.77 0.84
C LYS A 63 22.10 8.24 0.46
N ALA A 64 21.99 8.54 -0.84
CA ALA A 64 22.05 9.90 -1.35
C ALA A 64 20.80 10.72 -1.05
N ASN A 65 19.62 10.04 -0.96
CA ASN A 65 18.33 10.66 -0.70
C ASN A 65 17.58 9.95 0.45
N PRO A 66 17.85 10.31 1.71
CA PRO A 66 17.19 9.69 2.87
C PRO A 66 15.66 9.90 2.93
N GLU A 67 15.12 10.86 2.17
CA GLU A 67 13.68 11.13 2.07
C GLU A 67 12.99 10.34 0.95
N MET A 68 13.76 9.61 0.14
CA MET A 68 13.22 8.74 -0.91
C MET A 68 12.22 7.74 -0.33
N LEU A 69 11.12 7.52 -1.05
CA LEU A 69 10.17 6.49 -0.68
C LEU A 69 10.75 5.12 -1.05
N THR A 70 10.93 4.27 -0.05
CA THR A 70 11.47 2.93 -0.20
C THR A 70 10.49 1.91 0.37
N LYS A 71 10.71 0.63 0.04
CA LYS A 71 9.96 -0.49 0.59
C LYS A 71 9.96 -0.48 2.12
N SER A 72 11.13 -0.34 2.75
CA SER A 72 11.23 -0.31 4.21
C SER A 72 10.52 0.89 4.83
N ARG A 73 10.62 2.07 4.20
CA ARG A 73 9.93 3.28 4.66
C ARG A 73 8.41 3.12 4.60
N LEU A 74 7.90 2.56 3.51
CA LEU A 74 6.47 2.31 3.32
C LEU A 74 5.93 1.32 4.37
N LEU A 75 6.62 0.20 4.58
CA LEU A 75 6.26 -0.80 5.58
C LEU A 75 6.32 -0.26 7.02
N LYS A 76 7.31 0.60 7.33
CA LYS A 76 7.38 1.30 8.63
C LYS A 76 6.19 2.20 8.89
N LEU A 77 5.68 2.89 7.86
CA LEU A 77 4.48 3.70 7.98
C LEU A 77 3.25 2.85 8.30
N LEU A 78 3.15 1.65 7.72
CA LEU A 78 2.10 0.68 8.06
C LEU A 78 2.19 0.22 9.52
N ILE A 79 3.35 -0.23 9.99
CA ILE A 79 3.57 -0.68 11.38
C ILE A 79 3.22 0.42 12.38
N LYS A 80 3.65 1.64 12.09
CA LYS A 80 3.38 2.81 12.93
C LYS A 80 1.94 3.33 12.78
N LYS A 81 1.12 2.71 11.93
CA LYS A 81 -0.26 3.13 11.62
C LYS A 81 -0.34 4.60 11.21
N GLN A 82 0.66 5.09 10.48
CA GLN A 82 0.76 6.46 9.99
C GLN A 82 0.12 6.60 8.60
N TYR A 83 -1.17 6.29 8.49
CA TYR A 83 -1.87 6.19 7.21
C TYR A 83 -1.97 7.52 6.45
N VAL A 84 -2.11 8.63 7.16
CA VAL A 84 -2.10 9.97 6.54
C VAL A 84 -0.74 10.24 5.91
N LYS A 85 0.35 9.97 6.65
CA LYS A 85 1.70 10.16 6.13
C LYS A 85 2.01 9.23 4.97
N LEU A 86 1.54 7.98 5.02
CA LEU A 86 1.67 7.04 3.91
C LEU A 86 1.02 7.61 2.64
N ARG A 87 -0.21 8.14 2.74
CA ARG A 87 -0.89 8.78 1.61
C ARG A 87 -0.17 10.01 1.08
N GLU A 88 0.35 10.86 1.98
CA GLU A 88 1.12 12.04 1.57
C GLU A 88 2.36 11.65 0.74
N VAL A 89 3.17 10.72 1.23
CA VAL A 89 4.40 10.33 0.54
C VAL A 89 4.14 9.56 -0.76
N THR A 90 3.07 8.78 -0.85
CA THR A 90 2.71 8.08 -2.10
C THR A 90 2.08 9.00 -3.14
N GLU A 91 1.45 10.10 -2.72
CA GLU A 91 0.90 11.13 -3.62
C GLU A 91 2.00 11.99 -4.26
N GLU A 92 3.15 12.10 -3.60
CA GLU A 92 4.31 12.86 -4.10
C GLU A 92 5.15 12.05 -5.12
N GLU A 93 4.97 10.72 -5.18
CA GLU A 93 5.72 9.85 -6.08
C GLU A 93 5.18 9.87 -7.51
N GLN A 94 6.08 9.57 -8.48
CA GLN A 94 5.63 9.34 -9.84
C GLN A 94 4.86 8.02 -9.92
N PRO A 95 3.76 7.94 -10.68
CA PRO A 95 2.95 6.72 -10.76
C PRO A 95 3.73 5.46 -11.17
N ALA A 96 4.70 5.60 -12.07
CA ALA A 96 5.55 4.49 -12.50
C ALA A 96 6.46 4.00 -11.37
N ASP A 97 7.11 4.92 -10.64
CA ASP A 97 8.01 4.59 -9.53
C ASP A 97 7.22 3.97 -8.36
N LEU A 98 6.01 4.48 -8.11
CA LEU A 98 5.11 3.89 -7.12
C LEU A 98 4.66 2.48 -7.52
N ALA A 99 4.38 2.24 -8.81
CA ALA A 99 4.02 0.91 -9.31
C ALA A 99 5.17 -0.09 -9.09
N GLU A 100 6.41 0.28 -9.46
CA GLU A 100 7.60 -0.54 -9.22
C GLU A 100 7.76 -0.86 -7.74
N LEU A 101 7.65 0.14 -6.87
CA LEU A 101 7.74 -0.04 -5.42
C LEU A 101 6.65 -0.97 -4.86
N LEU A 102 5.42 -0.87 -5.37
CA LEU A 102 4.32 -1.76 -4.99
C LEU A 102 4.59 -3.21 -5.43
N GLU A 103 5.21 -3.40 -6.60
CA GLU A 103 5.57 -4.73 -7.09
C GLU A 103 6.70 -5.41 -6.29
N GLU A 104 7.57 -4.63 -5.65
CA GLU A 104 8.59 -5.15 -4.73
C GLU A 104 8.01 -5.69 -3.41
N LEU A 105 6.78 -5.28 -3.04
CA LEU A 105 6.10 -5.79 -1.87
C LEU A 105 5.57 -7.22 -2.13
N ASP A 106 5.52 -8.04 -1.07
CA ASP A 106 4.73 -9.27 -1.14
C ASP A 106 3.25 -9.00 -1.38
N GLU A 107 2.51 -10.01 -1.81
CA GLU A 107 1.10 -9.87 -2.22
C GLU A 107 0.21 -9.25 -1.12
N ASN A 108 0.41 -9.65 0.15
CA ASN A 108 -0.40 -9.16 1.27
C ASN A 108 -0.10 -7.68 1.56
N ASN A 109 1.18 -7.33 1.66
CA ASN A 109 1.59 -5.95 1.93
C ASN A 109 1.22 -5.04 0.77
N ARG A 110 1.38 -5.48 -0.48
CA ARG A 110 0.93 -4.77 -1.68
C ARG A 110 -0.55 -4.44 -1.60
N LEU A 111 -1.39 -5.44 -1.31
CA LEU A 111 -2.83 -5.28 -1.19
C LEU A 111 -3.23 -4.30 -0.08
N VAL A 112 -2.59 -4.40 1.09
CA VAL A 112 -2.84 -3.51 2.23
C VAL A 112 -2.48 -2.07 1.88
N VAL A 113 -1.30 -1.84 1.29
CA VAL A 113 -0.87 -0.51 0.86
C VAL A 113 -1.83 0.03 -0.20
N PHE A 114 -2.15 -0.76 -1.22
CA PHE A 114 -3.02 -0.35 -2.31
C PHE A 114 -4.41 0.09 -1.81
N ARG A 115 -5.00 -0.61 -0.84
CA ARG A 115 -6.26 -0.22 -0.18
C ARG A 115 -6.17 1.10 0.57
N LEU A 116 -4.98 1.48 1.02
CA LEU A 116 -4.75 2.73 1.74
C LEU A 116 -4.49 3.92 0.82
N LEU A 117 -4.10 3.72 -0.43
CA LEU A 117 -3.85 4.79 -1.39
C LEU A 117 -5.10 5.67 -1.59
N LYS A 118 -4.89 6.92 -1.97
CA LYS A 118 -5.97 7.72 -2.56
C LYS A 118 -6.36 7.11 -3.90
N LYS A 119 -7.61 7.23 -4.26
CA LYS A 119 -8.19 6.59 -5.44
C LYS A 119 -7.47 6.95 -6.74
N ASP A 120 -7.21 8.24 -6.96
CA ASP A 120 -6.49 8.76 -8.11
C ASP A 120 -5.07 8.18 -8.19
N VAL A 121 -4.33 8.20 -7.08
CA VAL A 121 -3.00 7.61 -6.97
C VAL A 121 -3.02 6.10 -7.24
N ALA A 122 -4.00 5.40 -6.69
CA ALA A 122 -4.17 3.96 -6.92
C ALA A 122 -4.45 3.65 -8.40
N THR A 123 -5.33 4.41 -9.04
CA THR A 123 -5.69 4.23 -10.46
C THR A 123 -4.49 4.49 -11.38
N GLU A 124 -3.77 5.58 -11.14
CA GLU A 124 -2.58 5.91 -11.92
C GLU A 124 -1.47 4.86 -11.73
N ALA A 125 -1.16 4.46 -10.50
CA ALA A 125 -0.16 3.43 -10.24
C ALA A 125 -0.55 2.08 -10.86
N PHE A 126 -1.83 1.69 -10.79
CA PHE A 126 -2.35 0.45 -11.38
C PHE A 126 -2.07 0.37 -12.89
N ALA A 127 -2.23 1.46 -13.63
CA ALA A 127 -1.97 1.51 -15.07
C ALA A 127 -0.49 1.24 -15.43
N TYR A 128 0.44 1.53 -14.53
CA TYR A 128 1.87 1.28 -14.73
C TYR A 128 2.34 -0.09 -14.23
N MET A 129 1.52 -0.82 -13.47
CA MET A 129 1.88 -2.15 -12.98
C MET A 129 1.94 -3.18 -14.10
N SER A 130 2.75 -4.22 -13.91
CA SER A 130 2.79 -5.39 -14.79
C SER A 130 1.44 -6.14 -14.80
N ASP A 131 1.17 -6.87 -15.87
CA ASP A 131 -0.06 -7.65 -16.00
C ASP A 131 -0.21 -8.65 -14.84
N GLU A 132 0.89 -9.30 -14.42
CA GLU A 132 0.91 -10.24 -13.32
C GLU A 132 0.52 -9.58 -11.99
N ALA A 133 1.12 -8.44 -11.66
CA ALA A 133 0.82 -7.71 -10.43
C ALA A 133 -0.60 -7.14 -10.41
N ARG A 134 -1.11 -6.72 -11.56
CA ARG A 134 -2.52 -6.29 -11.71
C ARG A 134 -3.49 -7.45 -11.49
N ASP A 135 -3.20 -8.60 -12.08
CA ASP A 135 -4.01 -9.82 -11.92
C ASP A 135 -4.07 -10.26 -10.46
N ASP A 136 -2.92 -10.27 -9.77
CA ASP A 136 -2.81 -10.62 -8.36
C ASP A 136 -3.65 -9.67 -7.48
N LEU A 137 -3.48 -8.36 -7.67
CA LEU A 137 -4.26 -7.36 -6.94
C LEU A 137 -5.77 -7.53 -7.15
N VAL A 138 -6.20 -7.62 -8.41
CA VAL A 138 -7.62 -7.72 -8.76
C VAL A 138 -8.25 -9.01 -8.24
N ASN A 139 -7.48 -10.12 -8.22
CA ASN A 139 -7.96 -11.39 -7.67
C ASN A 139 -8.00 -11.38 -6.13
N ALA A 140 -7.16 -10.58 -5.48
CA ALA A 140 -7.15 -10.42 -4.03
C ALA A 140 -8.28 -9.51 -3.51
N PHE A 141 -8.80 -8.60 -4.35
CA PHE A 141 -9.99 -7.81 -4.01
C PHE A 141 -11.26 -8.66 -4.08
N SER A 142 -12.15 -8.44 -3.14
CA SER A 142 -13.50 -8.99 -3.25
C SER A 142 -14.29 -8.28 -4.36
N ASP A 143 -15.25 -8.98 -4.95
CA ASP A 143 -16.11 -8.37 -5.97
C ASP A 143 -16.86 -7.12 -5.46
N VAL A 144 -17.17 -7.06 -4.16
CA VAL A 144 -17.83 -5.91 -3.54
C VAL A 144 -16.91 -4.70 -3.51
N GLU A 145 -15.63 -4.90 -3.15
CA GLU A 145 -14.62 -3.84 -3.17
C GLU A 145 -14.41 -3.29 -4.58
N LEU A 146 -14.30 -4.17 -5.58
CA LEU A 146 -14.13 -3.77 -6.98
C LEU A 146 -15.33 -2.98 -7.50
N VAL A 147 -16.55 -3.45 -7.26
CA VAL A 147 -17.78 -2.75 -7.66
C VAL A 147 -17.85 -1.38 -6.98
N SER A 148 -17.59 -1.29 -5.67
CA SER A 148 -17.60 -0.03 -4.94
C SER A 148 -16.57 0.96 -5.48
N ALA A 149 -15.37 0.49 -5.77
CA ALA A 149 -14.31 1.32 -6.34
C ALA A 149 -14.72 1.89 -7.72
N ILE A 150 -15.29 1.06 -8.58
CA ILE A 150 -15.70 1.44 -9.94
C ILE A 150 -16.91 2.37 -9.93
N GLU A 151 -17.91 2.13 -9.05
CA GLU A 151 -19.11 2.97 -8.93
C GLU A 151 -18.80 4.39 -8.45
N GLU A 152 -17.69 4.56 -7.73
CA GLU A 152 -17.24 5.87 -7.28
C GLU A 152 -16.39 6.63 -8.32
N MET A 153 -15.98 5.97 -9.41
CA MET A 153 -15.16 6.57 -10.48
C MET A 153 -16.00 7.37 -11.47
N SER A 154 -15.34 8.29 -12.18
CA SER A 154 -15.93 8.85 -13.40
C SER A 154 -16.09 7.75 -14.45
N LEU A 155 -16.99 7.95 -15.42
CA LEU A 155 -17.22 6.95 -16.49
C LEU A 155 -15.95 6.69 -17.32
N ASP A 156 -15.14 7.72 -17.53
CA ASP A 156 -13.91 7.62 -18.31
C ASP A 156 -12.85 6.81 -17.54
N ASP A 157 -12.61 7.15 -16.26
CA ASP A 157 -11.67 6.42 -15.40
C ASP A 157 -12.09 4.95 -15.18
N ALA A 158 -13.39 4.72 -15.03
CA ALA A 158 -13.94 3.36 -14.90
C ALA A 158 -13.75 2.55 -16.18
N ALA A 159 -13.90 3.17 -17.36
CA ALA A 159 -13.69 2.50 -18.62
C ALA A 159 -12.22 2.12 -18.81
N ASP A 160 -11.30 3.05 -18.54
CA ASP A 160 -9.86 2.81 -18.64
C ASP A 160 -9.41 1.70 -17.68
N LEU A 161 -9.89 1.73 -16.44
CA LEU A 161 -9.59 0.68 -15.45
C LEU A 161 -10.12 -0.69 -15.89
N LEU A 162 -11.34 -0.76 -16.43
CA LEU A 162 -11.94 -2.01 -16.91
C LEU A 162 -11.21 -2.56 -18.16
N GLU A 163 -10.64 -1.71 -19.00
CA GLU A 163 -9.84 -2.13 -20.15
C GLU A 163 -8.54 -2.83 -19.73
N ASP A 164 -7.97 -2.43 -18.60
CA ASP A 164 -6.75 -2.97 -18.03
C ASP A 164 -6.99 -4.22 -17.14
N MET A 165 -8.26 -4.55 -16.83
CA MET A 165 -8.60 -5.71 -16.01
C MET A 165 -8.74 -7.00 -16.82
N PRO A 166 -8.43 -8.17 -16.21
CA PRO A 166 -8.72 -9.48 -16.81
C PRO A 166 -10.20 -9.63 -17.17
N ALA A 167 -10.49 -10.17 -18.36
CA ALA A 167 -11.86 -10.32 -18.85
C ALA A 167 -12.81 -11.06 -17.89
N GLY A 168 -12.28 -12.03 -17.11
CA GLY A 168 -13.05 -12.74 -16.10
C GLY A 168 -13.50 -11.88 -14.93
N VAL A 169 -12.67 -10.89 -14.56
CA VAL A 169 -12.97 -9.93 -13.49
C VAL A 169 -13.98 -8.90 -13.98
N VAL A 170 -13.76 -8.34 -15.16
CA VAL A 170 -14.71 -7.42 -15.80
C VAL A 170 -16.11 -7.99 -15.83
N LYS A 171 -16.24 -9.26 -16.24
CA LYS A 171 -17.53 -9.96 -16.25
C LYS A 171 -18.16 -10.02 -14.86
N ARG A 172 -17.41 -10.41 -13.82
CA ARG A 172 -17.92 -10.48 -12.44
C ARG A 172 -18.40 -9.13 -11.92
N VAL A 173 -17.61 -8.09 -12.18
CA VAL A 173 -17.94 -6.70 -11.79
C VAL A 173 -19.23 -6.25 -12.46
N LEU A 174 -19.33 -6.38 -13.79
CA LEU A 174 -20.51 -5.95 -14.55
C LEU A 174 -21.78 -6.73 -14.16
N GLU A 175 -21.70 -8.03 -13.86
CA GLU A 175 -22.83 -8.83 -13.39
C GLU A 175 -23.34 -8.37 -12.01
N LYS A 176 -22.49 -7.83 -11.17
CA LYS A 176 -22.85 -7.34 -9.82
C LYS A 176 -23.28 -5.88 -9.79
N SER A 177 -22.64 -5.03 -10.59
CA SER A 177 -22.99 -3.61 -10.72
C SER A 177 -24.38 -3.42 -11.37
N SER A 178 -24.91 -4.40 -12.10
CA SER A 178 -26.20 -4.34 -12.77
C SER A 178 -27.40 -4.67 -11.88
N ARG A 179 -27.24 -4.79 -10.57
CA ARG A 179 -28.30 -5.11 -9.59
C ARG A 179 -28.56 -3.93 -8.65
#